data_4176bcc51a74a081e89242129bf69da8
#
_entry.id   4176bcc51a74a081e89242129bf69da8
#
_cell.length_a   1.000
_cell.length_b   1.000
_cell.length_c   1.000
_cell.angle_alpha   90.00
_cell.angle_beta   90.00
_cell.angle_gamma   90.00
#
_symmetry.space_group_name_H-M   'P 1'
#
loop_
_entity.id
_entity.type
_entity.pdbx_description
1 polymer ?
#
loop_
_entity_poly.entity_id
_entity_poly.type
_entity_poly.pdbx_seq_one_letter_code
_entity_poly.pdbx_strand_id
1 'polypeptide(L)'
;TPALTALTLKPFELSIMRKRLEYFLRARKPFVITSEYVGPDRRQSTRSGDTGAPLFVVPNPVRMIADGMPRNIMMSHVKEATAELNERKLQRDIVGVTWVADKIEDALSANDTDRAITLSKQLRVLAREIDERLEQTVFGHVRDLCTSLLTVSARLEAAGDQPRRKDVELLVNVSQAIKRGCDADTDDEVYAREITESLNAGA
;
A
#
# COMPACT_ATOMS: atom_id res chain seq x y z
N THR A 1 -9.35 -5.27 3.64
CA THR A 1 -10.35 -5.45 4.74
C THR A 1 -11.20 -4.19 4.82
N PRO A 2 -12.55 -4.27 4.78
CA PRO A 2 -13.39 -3.08 4.87
C PRO A 2 -13.15 -2.35 6.20
N ALA A 3 -12.94 -1.04 6.13
CA ALA A 3 -12.72 -0.21 7.29
C ALA A 3 -14.00 -0.17 8.17
N LEU A 4 -13.90 -0.73 9.35
CA LEU A 4 -15.02 -0.78 10.31
C LEU A 4 -15.17 0.61 10.94
N THR A 5 -16.23 1.33 10.56
CA THR A 5 -16.49 2.69 11.06
C THR A 5 -17.18 2.69 12.43
N ALA A 6 -17.94 1.64 12.74
CA ALA A 6 -18.59 1.47 14.04
C ALA A 6 -18.98 0.02 14.33
N LEU A 7 -18.99 -0.32 15.62
CA LEU A 7 -19.47 -1.60 16.13
C LEU A 7 -20.70 -1.35 17.02
N THR A 8 -21.75 -2.15 16.84
CA THR A 8 -22.93 -2.11 17.70
C THR A 8 -23.22 -3.52 18.24
N LEU A 9 -23.29 -3.65 19.55
CA LEU A 9 -23.60 -4.92 20.23
C LEU A 9 -25.11 -5.14 20.28
N LYS A 10 -25.52 -6.41 20.20
CA LYS A 10 -26.92 -6.81 20.44
C LYS A 10 -27.21 -6.85 21.96
N PRO A 11 -28.45 -6.53 22.42
CA PRO A 11 -29.60 -6.10 21.64
C PRO A 11 -29.48 -4.67 21.12
N PHE A 12 -30.13 -4.37 19.96
CA PHE A 12 -30.08 -3.05 19.33
C PHE A 12 -31.22 -2.16 19.87
N GLU A 13 -30.86 -0.99 20.37
CA GLU A 13 -31.84 0.06 20.64
C GLU A 13 -31.91 1.01 19.43
N LEU A 14 -33.12 1.21 18.91
CA LEU A 14 -33.38 2.10 17.78
C LEU A 14 -32.88 3.52 18.04
N SER A 15 -33.02 4.00 19.27
CA SER A 15 -32.55 5.32 19.72
C SER A 15 -31.03 5.46 19.57
N ILE A 16 -30.26 4.43 19.89
CA ILE A 16 -28.79 4.40 19.77
C ILE A 16 -28.39 4.35 18.30
N MET A 17 -29.08 3.52 17.51
CA MET A 17 -28.81 3.44 16.06
C MET A 17 -29.10 4.78 15.36
N ARG A 18 -30.20 5.44 15.68
CA ARG A 18 -30.54 6.75 15.14
C ARG A 18 -29.47 7.80 15.47
N LYS A 19 -29.05 7.91 16.73
CA LYS A 19 -27.98 8.83 17.14
C LYS A 19 -26.65 8.55 16.42
N ARG A 20 -26.29 7.28 16.18
CA ARG A 20 -25.09 6.93 15.42
C ARG A 20 -25.21 7.30 13.95
N LEU A 21 -26.36 7.06 13.31
CA LEU A 21 -26.59 7.50 11.93
C LEU A 21 -26.53 9.02 11.81
N GLU A 22 -27.17 9.76 12.72
CA GLU A 22 -27.08 11.22 12.76
C GLU A 22 -25.64 11.71 12.93
N TYR A 23 -24.84 11.03 13.76
CA TYR A 23 -23.42 11.34 13.90
C TYR A 23 -22.66 11.11 12.61
N PHE A 24 -22.86 9.98 11.92
CA PHE A 24 -22.19 9.70 10.63
C PHE A 24 -22.61 10.65 9.51
N LEU A 25 -23.84 11.14 9.55
CA LEU A 25 -24.30 12.18 8.62
C LEU A 25 -23.55 13.49 8.83
N ARG A 26 -23.26 13.86 10.07
CA ARG A 26 -22.69 15.17 10.42
C ARG A 26 -21.17 15.18 10.46
N ALA A 27 -20.56 14.12 10.96
CA ALA A 27 -19.13 14.09 11.27
C ALA A 27 -18.48 12.77 10.85
N ARG A 28 -17.96 12.70 9.64
CA ARG A 28 -17.08 11.58 9.24
C ARG A 28 -15.64 11.93 9.57
N LYS A 29 -14.97 11.04 10.30
CA LYS A 29 -13.54 11.20 10.58
C LYS A 29 -12.75 11.05 9.28
N PRO A 30 -11.67 11.86 9.08
CA PRO A 30 -10.74 11.64 7.98
C PRO A 30 -10.08 10.27 8.11
N PHE A 31 -9.60 9.75 6.99
CA PHE A 31 -8.88 8.48 6.95
C PHE A 31 -7.39 8.70 7.17
N VAL A 32 -6.75 7.73 7.79
CA VAL A 32 -5.30 7.59 7.88
C VAL A 32 -4.88 6.46 6.96
N ILE A 33 -3.80 6.66 6.23
CA ILE A 33 -3.19 5.67 5.34
C ILE A 33 -1.80 5.37 5.88
N THR A 34 -1.62 4.15 6.37
CA THR A 34 -0.31 3.60 6.79
C THR A 34 0.00 2.34 5.98
N SER A 35 1.17 1.76 6.16
CA SER A 35 1.52 0.47 5.57
C SER A 35 0.56 -0.65 5.97
N GLU A 36 0.05 -0.62 7.21
CA GLU A 36 -0.75 -1.71 7.78
C GLU A 36 -2.25 -1.38 7.91
N TYR A 37 -2.61 -0.09 7.84
CA TYR A 37 -3.97 0.34 8.10
C TYR A 37 -4.44 1.44 7.17
N VAL A 38 -5.61 1.22 6.58
CA VAL A 38 -6.38 2.23 5.85
C VAL A 38 -7.76 2.32 6.47
N GLY A 39 -8.10 3.49 7.02
CA GLY A 39 -9.41 3.67 7.65
C GLY A 39 -9.52 4.96 8.45
N PRO A 40 -10.68 5.18 9.11
CA PRO A 40 -10.92 6.39 9.88
C PRO A 40 -9.90 6.55 11.01
N ASP A 41 -9.45 7.79 11.22
CA ASP A 41 -8.51 8.11 12.29
C ASP A 41 -9.11 7.73 13.65
N ARG A 42 -8.46 6.80 14.36
CA ARG A 42 -8.86 6.31 15.67
C ARG A 42 -8.16 7.01 16.82
N ARG A 43 -7.22 7.90 16.53
CA ARG A 43 -6.47 8.61 17.57
C ARG A 43 -7.41 9.53 18.35
N GLN A 44 -7.29 9.49 19.68
CA GLN A 44 -8.09 10.34 20.58
C GLN A 44 -7.40 11.69 20.83
N SER A 45 -6.08 11.73 20.71
CA SER A 45 -5.28 12.95 20.83
C SER A 45 -4.03 12.86 19.97
N THR A 46 -3.59 13.99 19.44
CA THR A 46 -2.28 14.11 18.77
C THR A 46 -1.21 14.03 19.86
N ARG A 47 -0.39 12.99 19.85
CA ARG A 47 0.77 12.92 20.74
C ARG A 47 1.76 14.00 20.32
N SER A 48 2.28 14.78 21.28
CA SER A 48 3.33 15.77 21.04
C SER A 48 4.55 15.07 20.41
N GLY A 49 4.91 15.45 19.18
CA GLY A 49 6.00 14.84 18.42
C GLY A 49 5.57 13.81 17.37
N ASP A 50 4.28 13.48 17.25
CA ASP A 50 3.76 12.63 16.17
C ASP A 50 3.69 13.46 14.88
N THR A 51 4.63 13.25 13.97
CA THR A 51 4.54 13.66 12.55
C THR A 51 3.46 12.78 11.92
N GLY A 52 2.20 13.03 12.31
CA GLY A 52 1.06 12.18 12.02
C GLY A 52 0.96 11.84 10.53
N ALA A 53 0.67 10.58 10.25
CA ALA A 53 0.34 10.16 8.90
C ALA A 53 -0.69 11.12 8.30
N PRO A 54 -0.53 11.56 7.03
CA PRO A 54 -1.39 12.55 6.43
C PRO A 54 -2.85 12.09 6.45
N LEU A 55 -3.73 13.03 6.84
CA LEU A 55 -5.16 12.78 6.90
C LEU A 55 -5.76 12.90 5.51
N PHE A 56 -6.60 11.93 5.14
CA PHE A 56 -7.32 11.91 3.88
C PHE A 56 -8.82 12.06 4.12
N VAL A 57 -9.40 13.13 3.55
CA VAL A 57 -10.84 13.39 3.67
C VAL A 57 -11.58 12.56 2.62
N VAL A 58 -12.37 11.59 3.08
CA VAL A 58 -13.19 10.75 2.20
C VAL A 58 -14.61 11.29 2.09
N PRO A 59 -15.26 11.22 0.91
CA PRO A 59 -16.65 11.60 0.73
C PRO A 59 -17.56 10.85 1.71
N ASN A 60 -18.66 11.47 2.10
CA ASN A 60 -19.71 10.85 2.90
C ASN A 60 -20.95 10.53 2.03
N PRO A 61 -21.06 9.34 1.42
CA PRO A 61 -22.17 9.02 0.52
C PRO A 61 -23.55 9.13 1.20
N VAL A 62 -23.61 8.80 2.51
CA VAL A 62 -24.87 8.86 3.27
C VAL A 62 -25.36 10.31 3.40
N ARG A 63 -24.43 11.24 3.69
CA ARG A 63 -24.74 12.66 3.72
C ARG A 63 -25.11 13.21 2.33
N MET A 64 -24.34 12.82 1.31
CA MET A 64 -24.61 13.25 -0.07
C MET A 64 -26.02 12.85 -0.53
N ILE A 65 -26.48 11.63 -0.18
CA ILE A 65 -27.84 11.17 -0.45
C ILE A 65 -28.86 11.98 0.36
N ALA A 66 -28.60 12.24 1.65
CA ALA A 66 -29.50 13.02 2.50
C ALA A 66 -29.62 14.48 2.02
N ASP A 67 -28.56 15.04 1.47
CA ASP A 67 -28.53 16.39 0.87
C ASP A 67 -29.13 16.41 -0.56
N GLY A 68 -29.66 15.28 -1.05
CA GLY A 68 -30.33 15.19 -2.37
C GLY A 68 -29.38 15.13 -3.55
N MET A 69 -28.10 14.81 -3.35
CA MET A 69 -27.12 14.72 -4.44
C MET A 69 -27.50 13.61 -5.43
N PRO A 70 -27.50 13.89 -6.75
CA PRO A 70 -27.74 12.87 -7.77
C PRO A 70 -26.73 11.71 -7.64
N ARG A 71 -27.25 10.47 -7.80
CA ARG A 71 -26.45 9.24 -7.60
C ARG A 71 -25.21 9.16 -8.48
N ASN A 72 -25.29 9.61 -9.73
CA ASN A 72 -24.16 9.62 -10.65
C ASN A 72 -23.04 10.55 -10.16
N ILE A 73 -23.37 11.73 -9.64
CA ILE A 73 -22.39 12.69 -9.08
C ILE A 73 -21.76 12.11 -7.81
N MET A 74 -22.58 11.56 -6.90
CA MET A 74 -22.07 10.89 -5.70
C MET A 74 -21.10 9.77 -6.04
N MET A 75 -21.43 8.93 -7.04
CA MET A 75 -20.58 7.82 -7.46
C MET A 75 -19.27 8.31 -8.10
N SER A 76 -19.26 9.44 -8.83
CA SER A 76 -18.03 10.07 -9.33
C SER A 76 -17.11 10.45 -8.18
N HIS A 77 -17.60 11.17 -7.19
CA HIS A 77 -16.80 11.55 -6.00
C HIS A 77 -16.24 10.35 -5.24
N VAL A 78 -17.04 9.28 -5.09
CA VAL A 78 -16.57 8.05 -4.44
C VAL A 78 -15.47 7.40 -5.27
N LYS A 79 -15.62 7.34 -6.59
CA LYS A 79 -14.62 6.76 -7.49
C LYS A 79 -13.31 7.55 -7.45
N GLU A 80 -13.38 8.87 -7.53
CA GLU A 80 -12.21 9.77 -7.45
C GLU A 80 -11.47 9.59 -6.12
N ALA A 81 -12.19 9.62 -5.00
CA ALA A 81 -11.59 9.41 -3.68
C ALA A 81 -10.99 8.00 -3.51
N THR A 82 -11.59 6.98 -4.15
CA THR A 82 -11.06 5.62 -4.14
C THR A 82 -9.76 5.53 -4.95
N ALA A 83 -9.71 6.18 -6.11
CA ALA A 83 -8.51 6.23 -6.93
C ALA A 83 -7.36 6.93 -6.19
N GLU A 84 -7.62 8.11 -5.60
CA GLU A 84 -6.63 8.85 -4.82
C GLU A 84 -6.13 8.04 -3.59
N LEU A 85 -7.03 7.31 -2.91
CA LEU A 85 -6.66 6.45 -1.79
C LEU A 85 -5.75 5.30 -2.24
N ASN A 86 -6.07 4.67 -3.38
CA ASN A 86 -5.26 3.61 -3.93
C ASN A 86 -3.87 4.10 -4.34
N GLU A 87 -3.77 5.27 -4.96
CA GLU A 87 -2.50 5.89 -5.33
C GLU A 87 -1.63 6.19 -4.11
N ARG A 88 -2.20 6.83 -3.08
CA ARG A 88 -1.48 7.12 -1.83
C ARG A 88 -1.02 5.85 -1.10
N LYS A 89 -1.84 4.80 -1.13
CA LYS A 89 -1.46 3.51 -0.55
C LYS A 89 -0.34 2.86 -1.36
N LEU A 90 -0.42 2.91 -2.69
CA LEU A 90 0.62 2.41 -3.58
C LEU A 90 1.97 3.07 -3.30
N GLN A 91 2.02 4.40 -3.26
CA GLN A 91 3.25 5.14 -2.93
C GLN A 91 3.84 4.72 -1.58
N ARG A 92 2.98 4.50 -0.58
CA ARG A 92 3.42 4.04 0.73
C ARG A 92 4.00 2.63 0.71
N ASP A 93 3.36 1.73 -0.03
CA ASP A 93 3.81 0.34 -0.17
C ASP A 93 5.15 0.26 -0.91
N ILE A 94 5.36 1.11 -1.92
CA ILE A 94 6.63 1.25 -2.65
C ILE A 94 7.77 1.68 -1.73
N VAL A 95 7.55 2.70 -0.88
CA VAL A 95 8.54 3.10 0.13
C VAL A 95 8.81 1.94 1.10
N GLY A 96 7.79 1.19 1.47
CA GLY A 96 7.94 -0.02 2.29
C GLY A 96 8.80 -1.08 1.63
N VAL A 97 8.60 -1.34 0.33
CA VAL A 97 9.38 -2.31 -0.44
C VAL A 97 10.87 -1.95 -0.47
N THR A 98 11.22 -0.71 -0.78
CA THR A 98 12.63 -0.28 -0.80
C THR A 98 13.27 -0.40 0.58
N TRP A 99 12.57 0.05 1.62
CA TRP A 99 13.07 -0.04 2.99
C TRP A 99 13.29 -1.49 3.43
N VAL A 100 12.36 -2.41 3.13
CA VAL A 100 12.51 -3.83 3.49
C VAL A 100 13.64 -4.48 2.70
N ALA A 101 13.82 -4.12 1.41
CA ALA A 101 14.93 -4.63 0.60
C ALA A 101 16.29 -4.24 1.17
N ASP A 102 16.46 -2.97 1.56
CA ASP A 102 17.69 -2.49 2.21
C ASP A 102 17.94 -3.22 3.54
N LYS A 103 16.87 -3.50 4.30
CA LYS A 103 16.99 -4.26 5.57
C LYS A 103 17.32 -5.75 5.39
N ILE A 104 16.92 -6.34 4.27
CA ILE A 104 17.37 -7.71 3.91
C ILE A 104 18.86 -7.69 3.62
N GLU A 105 19.38 -6.73 2.86
CA GLU A 105 20.79 -6.57 2.59
C GLU A 105 21.61 -6.38 3.87
N ASP A 106 21.15 -5.50 4.78
CA ASP A 106 21.75 -5.28 6.10
C ASP A 106 21.81 -6.58 6.92
N ALA A 107 20.70 -7.33 6.98
CA ALA A 107 20.61 -8.57 7.75
C ALA A 107 21.58 -9.65 7.20
N LEU A 108 21.64 -9.81 5.87
CA LEU A 108 22.56 -10.76 5.23
C LEU A 108 24.02 -10.37 5.43
N SER A 109 24.34 -9.08 5.38
CA SER A 109 25.68 -8.56 5.65
C SER A 109 26.10 -8.80 7.11
N ALA A 110 25.14 -8.85 8.03
CA ALA A 110 25.34 -9.18 9.44
C ALA A 110 25.29 -10.69 9.74
N ASN A 111 25.12 -11.56 8.71
CA ASN A 111 24.87 -13.01 8.84
C ASN A 111 23.63 -13.35 9.68
N ASP A 112 22.64 -12.47 9.75
CA ASP A 112 21.35 -12.68 10.43
C ASP A 112 20.32 -13.25 9.42
N THR A 113 20.48 -14.52 9.13
CA THR A 113 19.68 -15.21 8.10
C THR A 113 18.21 -15.33 8.49
N ASP A 114 17.90 -15.58 9.76
CA ASP A 114 16.50 -15.69 10.22
C ASP A 114 15.75 -14.40 10.02
N ARG A 115 16.40 -13.27 10.30
CA ARG A 115 15.85 -11.96 10.04
C ARG A 115 15.66 -11.69 8.56
N ALA A 116 16.63 -12.05 7.73
CA ALA A 116 16.55 -11.90 6.28
C ALA A 116 15.37 -12.69 5.70
N ILE A 117 15.16 -13.94 6.13
CA ILE A 117 14.02 -14.77 5.72
C ILE A 117 12.69 -14.14 6.15
N THR A 118 12.61 -13.64 7.39
CA THR A 118 11.41 -12.97 7.89
C THR A 118 11.07 -11.71 7.08
N LEU A 119 12.06 -10.89 6.78
CA LEU A 119 11.91 -9.70 5.93
C LEU A 119 11.55 -10.05 4.48
N SER A 120 12.09 -11.13 3.92
CA SER A 120 11.75 -11.61 2.57
C SER A 120 10.26 -12.01 2.48
N LYS A 121 9.70 -12.62 3.51
CA LYS A 121 8.26 -12.91 3.58
C LYS A 121 7.42 -11.64 3.63
N GLN A 122 7.85 -10.62 4.38
CA GLN A 122 7.18 -9.32 4.41
C GLN A 122 7.23 -8.64 3.05
N LEU A 123 8.39 -8.66 2.39
CA LEU A 123 8.57 -8.10 1.05
C LEU A 123 7.62 -8.73 0.03
N ARG A 124 7.44 -10.05 0.07
CA ARG A 124 6.50 -10.75 -0.80
C ARG A 124 5.04 -10.33 -0.59
N VAL A 125 4.64 -10.05 0.64
CA VAL A 125 3.29 -9.54 0.93
C VAL A 125 3.12 -8.16 0.31
N LEU A 126 4.08 -7.26 0.52
CA LEU A 126 4.06 -5.90 -0.06
C LEU A 126 4.06 -5.94 -1.59
N ALA A 127 4.90 -6.77 -2.21
CA ALA A 127 4.97 -6.89 -3.66
C ALA A 127 3.65 -7.37 -4.28
N ARG A 128 2.93 -8.29 -3.63
CA ARG A 128 1.58 -8.71 -4.06
C ARG A 128 0.55 -7.60 -3.92
N GLU A 129 0.57 -6.89 -2.80
CA GLU A 129 -0.34 -5.75 -2.59
C GLU A 129 -0.11 -4.64 -3.64
N ILE A 130 1.13 -4.41 -4.04
CA ILE A 130 1.46 -3.47 -5.12
C ILE A 130 0.91 -4.01 -6.45
N ASP A 131 1.19 -5.26 -6.82
CA ASP A 131 0.75 -5.87 -8.08
C ASP A 131 -0.78 -5.80 -8.24
N GLU A 132 -1.53 -6.13 -7.19
CA GLU A 132 -3.00 -6.03 -7.18
C GLU A 132 -3.51 -4.59 -7.38
N ARG A 133 -2.80 -3.58 -6.87
CA ARG A 133 -3.19 -2.18 -7.02
C ARG A 133 -2.81 -1.60 -8.38
N LEU A 134 -1.70 -2.04 -8.95
CA LEU A 134 -1.23 -1.59 -10.26
C LEU A 134 -2.24 -1.82 -11.38
N GLU A 135 -3.07 -2.87 -11.29
CA GLU A 135 -4.14 -3.13 -12.27
C GLU A 135 -5.11 -1.97 -12.45
N GLN A 136 -5.25 -1.11 -11.43
CA GLN A 136 -6.20 -0.01 -11.41
C GLN A 136 -5.53 1.36 -11.56
N THR A 137 -4.24 1.40 -11.91
CA THR A 137 -3.45 2.62 -12.01
C THR A 137 -2.80 2.76 -13.38
N VAL A 138 -2.20 3.93 -13.63
CA VAL A 138 -1.41 4.21 -14.85
C VAL A 138 -0.06 3.50 -14.86
N PHE A 139 0.36 2.91 -13.75
CA PHE A 139 1.67 2.29 -13.55
C PHE A 139 1.68 0.77 -13.89
N GLY A 140 0.81 0.32 -14.78
CA GLY A 140 0.73 -1.09 -15.18
C GLY A 140 2.04 -1.68 -15.72
N HIS A 141 2.92 -0.82 -16.29
CA HIS A 141 4.26 -1.19 -16.78
C HIS A 141 5.22 -1.67 -15.67
N VAL A 142 4.95 -1.33 -14.41
CA VAL A 142 5.77 -1.77 -13.26
C VAL A 142 5.46 -3.19 -12.82
N ARG A 143 4.41 -3.80 -13.35
CA ARG A 143 3.93 -5.14 -12.94
C ARG A 143 4.97 -6.24 -13.13
N ASP A 144 5.72 -6.20 -14.23
CA ASP A 144 6.77 -7.18 -14.51
C ASP A 144 7.92 -7.10 -13.48
N LEU A 145 8.21 -5.89 -12.98
CA LEU A 145 9.17 -5.70 -11.89
C LEU A 145 8.66 -6.31 -10.58
N CYS A 146 7.37 -6.20 -10.27
CA CYS A 146 6.78 -6.87 -9.10
C CYS A 146 6.87 -8.39 -9.21
N THR A 147 6.63 -8.95 -10.38
CA THR A 147 6.80 -10.40 -10.64
C THR A 147 8.25 -10.83 -10.44
N SER A 148 9.21 -10.02 -10.92
CA SER A 148 10.63 -10.25 -10.72
C SER A 148 11.02 -10.18 -9.25
N LEU A 149 10.51 -9.21 -8.49
CA LEU A 149 10.72 -9.07 -7.06
C LEU A 149 10.21 -10.29 -6.29
N LEU A 150 9.01 -10.79 -6.62
CA LEU A 150 8.43 -12.00 -6.04
C LEU A 150 9.32 -13.23 -6.29
N THR A 151 9.84 -13.35 -7.50
CA THR A 151 10.71 -14.46 -7.90
C THR A 151 12.04 -14.45 -7.14
N VAL A 152 12.68 -13.27 -7.05
CA VAL A 152 13.97 -13.12 -6.32
C VAL A 152 13.77 -13.35 -4.84
N SER A 153 12.71 -12.82 -4.23
CA SER A 153 12.39 -13.07 -2.82
C SER A 153 12.20 -14.56 -2.52
N ALA A 154 11.54 -15.30 -3.41
CA ALA A 154 11.37 -16.74 -3.26
C ALA A 154 12.70 -17.50 -3.35
N ARG A 155 13.62 -17.08 -4.23
CA ARG A 155 14.97 -17.66 -4.32
C ARG A 155 15.78 -17.43 -3.03
N LEU A 156 15.69 -16.24 -2.45
CA LEU A 156 16.36 -15.93 -1.18
C LEU A 156 15.82 -16.78 -0.03
N GLU A 157 14.51 -16.95 0.07
CA GLU A 157 13.91 -17.85 1.06
C GLU A 157 14.37 -19.31 0.89
N ALA A 158 14.45 -19.79 -0.36
CA ALA A 158 14.85 -21.16 -0.68
C ALA A 158 16.36 -21.41 -0.43
N ALA A 159 17.20 -20.37 -0.55
CA ALA A 159 18.65 -20.47 -0.34
C ALA A 159 19.01 -20.60 1.15
N GLY A 160 18.11 -20.26 2.08
CA GLY A 160 18.36 -20.36 3.53
C GLY A 160 19.62 -19.61 3.95
N ASP A 161 20.58 -20.34 4.51
CA ASP A 161 21.83 -19.77 5.07
C ASP A 161 22.86 -19.35 4.02
N GLN A 162 22.63 -19.67 2.75
CA GLN A 162 23.58 -19.38 1.66
C GLN A 162 22.94 -18.61 0.50
N PRO A 163 22.45 -17.40 0.75
CA PRO A 163 21.90 -16.58 -0.32
C PRO A 163 23.00 -16.18 -1.33
N ARG A 164 22.68 -16.23 -2.60
CA ARG A 164 23.59 -15.77 -3.62
C ARG A 164 23.67 -14.25 -3.60
N ARG A 165 24.88 -13.69 -3.56
CA ARG A 165 25.08 -12.25 -3.59
C ARG A 165 24.33 -11.57 -4.76
N LYS A 166 24.31 -12.19 -5.93
CA LYS A 166 23.57 -11.70 -7.10
C LYS A 166 22.08 -11.56 -6.85
N ASP A 167 21.45 -12.47 -6.11
CA ASP A 167 20.02 -12.40 -5.81
C ASP A 167 19.72 -11.24 -4.84
N VAL A 168 20.63 -10.93 -3.92
CA VAL A 168 20.52 -9.78 -3.02
C VAL A 168 20.66 -8.46 -3.79
N GLU A 169 21.69 -8.33 -4.61
CA GLU A 169 21.91 -7.16 -5.47
C GLU A 169 20.70 -6.94 -6.42
N LEU A 170 20.17 -8.00 -6.99
CA LEU A 170 19.01 -7.97 -7.87
C LEU A 170 17.76 -7.52 -7.11
N LEU A 171 17.54 -8.01 -5.87
CA LEU A 171 16.43 -7.60 -5.03
C LEU A 171 16.40 -6.08 -4.81
N VAL A 172 17.55 -5.52 -4.40
CA VAL A 172 17.69 -4.08 -4.15
C VAL A 172 17.46 -3.27 -5.44
N ASN A 173 18.07 -3.70 -6.55
CA ASN A 173 17.93 -3.02 -7.84
C ASN A 173 16.49 -3.02 -8.34
N VAL A 174 15.79 -4.16 -8.27
CA VAL A 174 14.37 -4.27 -8.68
C VAL A 174 13.48 -3.42 -7.77
N SER A 175 13.73 -3.39 -6.46
CA SER A 175 12.98 -2.55 -5.51
C SER A 175 13.11 -1.07 -5.85
N GLN A 176 14.33 -0.62 -6.19
CA GLN A 176 14.58 0.76 -6.62
C GLN A 176 13.97 1.06 -7.99
N ALA A 177 13.96 0.08 -8.92
CA ALA A 177 13.31 0.23 -10.22
C ALA A 177 11.79 0.39 -10.08
N ILE A 178 11.14 -0.39 -9.20
CA ILE A 178 9.72 -0.22 -8.88
C ILE A 178 9.44 1.20 -8.38
N LYS A 179 10.27 1.69 -7.45
CA LYS A 179 10.13 3.06 -6.93
C LYS A 179 10.21 4.09 -8.05
N ARG A 180 11.24 4.03 -8.90
CA ARG A 180 11.41 4.97 -10.02
C ARG A 180 10.26 4.88 -11.02
N GLY A 181 9.83 3.68 -11.39
CA GLY A 181 8.74 3.47 -12.33
C GLY A 181 7.37 3.96 -11.85
N CYS A 182 7.21 4.24 -10.55
CA CYS A 182 6.00 4.80 -9.95
C CYS A 182 6.15 6.27 -9.51
N ASP A 183 7.34 6.84 -9.61
CA ASP A 183 7.55 8.28 -9.39
C ASP A 183 7.07 9.03 -10.64
N ALA A 184 5.98 9.80 -10.51
CA ALA A 184 5.25 10.44 -11.62
C ALA A 184 6.03 11.51 -12.41
N ASP A 185 7.25 11.85 -11.98
CA ASP A 185 8.07 12.92 -12.57
C ASP A 185 9.15 12.43 -13.56
N THR A 186 9.17 11.15 -13.89
CA THR A 186 10.24 10.60 -14.73
C THR A 186 9.70 9.97 -16.01
N ASP A 187 10.37 10.27 -17.14
CA ASP A 187 10.29 9.60 -18.47
C ASP A 187 10.67 8.09 -18.40
N ASP A 188 10.41 7.43 -17.27
CA ASP A 188 11.00 6.16 -16.87
C ASP A 188 10.22 4.92 -17.35
N GLU A 189 9.20 5.09 -18.18
CA GLU A 189 8.55 3.95 -18.86
C GLU A 189 9.57 3.18 -19.72
N VAL A 190 10.49 3.92 -20.36
CA VAL A 190 11.59 3.37 -21.15
C VAL A 190 12.60 2.64 -20.25
N TYR A 191 12.94 3.22 -19.11
CA TYR A 191 13.93 2.67 -18.18
C TYR A 191 13.43 1.40 -17.46
N ALA A 192 12.16 1.37 -17.04
CA ALA A 192 11.53 0.17 -16.48
C ALA A 192 11.52 -0.99 -17.48
N ARG A 193 11.30 -0.69 -18.77
CA ARG A 193 11.35 -1.67 -19.87
C ARG A 193 12.75 -2.21 -20.08
N GLU A 194 13.77 -1.35 -20.15
CA GLU A 194 15.17 -1.75 -20.29
C GLU A 194 15.65 -2.65 -19.15
N ILE A 195 15.27 -2.35 -17.90
CA ILE A 195 15.60 -3.20 -16.74
C ILE A 195 14.92 -4.55 -16.86
N THR A 196 13.63 -4.59 -17.23
CA THR A 196 12.89 -5.86 -17.39
C THR A 196 13.51 -6.73 -18.49
N GLU A 197 13.90 -6.13 -19.63
CA GLU A 197 14.57 -6.83 -20.72
C GLU A 197 15.96 -7.35 -20.32
N SER A 198 16.74 -6.58 -19.57
CA SER A 198 18.06 -7.01 -19.07
C SER A 198 17.97 -8.15 -18.05
N LEU A 199 16.92 -8.18 -17.23
CA LEU A 199 16.64 -9.26 -16.26
C LEU A 199 16.26 -10.57 -16.94
N ASN A 200 15.49 -10.49 -18.04
CA ASN A 200 15.07 -11.65 -18.82
C ASN A 200 16.19 -12.21 -19.71
N ALA A 201 17.15 -11.38 -20.12
CA ALA A 201 18.31 -11.80 -20.91
C ALA A 201 19.43 -12.44 -20.08
N GLY A 202 19.43 -12.28 -18.75
CA GLY A 202 20.42 -12.83 -17.83
C GLY A 202 19.98 -14.11 -17.08
N ALA A 203 18.80 -14.64 -17.37
CA ALA A 203 18.24 -15.88 -16.80
C ALA A 203 18.46 -17.05 -17.72
#